data_7116f3c02c5e209882668994eade7cde
#
_entry.id   7116f3c02c5e209882668994eade7cde
#
_cell.length_a   1.000
_cell.length_b   1.000
_cell.length_c   1.000
_cell.angle_alpha   90.00
_cell.angle_beta   90.00
_cell.angle_gamma   90.00
#
_symmetry.space_group_name_H-M   'P 1'
#
loop_
_entity.id
_entity.type
_entity.pdbx_description
1 polymer ?
#
loop_
_entity_poly.entity_id
_entity_poly.type
_entity_poly.pdbx_seq_one_letter_code
_entity_poly.pdbx_strand_id
1 'polypeptide(L)' 'MNKVVAVEEGLTPITLLLKREGYTVVGLEDERWKNAQAVVVSGMDSDFLNMQDGTTDSNVIDAAGKTPEEVLYQIKSR' A
#
# COMPACT_ATOMS: atom_id res chain seq x y z
N MET A 1 -5.36 15.39 6.31
CA MET A 1 -4.31 14.68 5.56
C MET A 1 -4.68 13.22 5.42
N ASN A 2 -4.40 12.66 4.27
CA ASN A 2 -4.75 11.28 3.99
C ASN A 2 -3.70 10.34 4.57
N LYS A 3 -4.08 9.55 5.56
CA LYS A 3 -3.18 8.58 6.15
C LYS A 3 -3.65 7.15 5.91
N VAL A 4 -4.43 6.95 4.85
CA VAL A 4 -4.92 5.62 4.50
C VAL A 4 -3.92 4.95 3.58
N VAL A 5 -3.53 3.73 3.91
CA VAL A 5 -2.65 2.92 3.07
C VAL A 5 -3.34 1.59 2.83
N ALA A 6 -3.45 1.20 1.58
CA ALA A 6 -3.99 -0.10 1.22
C ALA A 6 -2.84 -1.10 1.15
N VAL A 7 -3.01 -2.26 1.78
CA VAL A 7 -1.96 -3.26 1.85
C VAL A 7 -2.53 -4.61 1.45
N GLU A 8 -1.82 -5.31 0.59
CA GLU A 8 -2.22 -6.63 0.15
C GLU A 8 -2.28 -7.59 1.34
N GLU A 9 -3.25 -8.49 1.33
CA GLU A 9 -3.40 -9.49 2.38
C GLU A 9 -2.13 -10.33 2.48
N GLY A 10 -1.73 -10.64 3.70
CA GLY A 10 -0.55 -11.44 3.93
C GLY A 10 0.71 -10.66 4.26
N LEU A 11 0.67 -9.34 4.11
CA LEU A 11 1.83 -8.51 4.43
C LEU A 11 1.72 -7.99 5.87
N THR A 12 1.55 -8.92 6.81
CA THR A 12 1.30 -8.56 8.20
C THR A 12 2.38 -7.69 8.82
N PRO A 13 3.68 -7.97 8.64
CA PRO A 13 4.69 -7.10 9.26
C PRO A 13 4.58 -5.65 8.80
N ILE A 14 4.27 -5.44 7.53
CA ILE A 14 4.11 -4.09 7.01
C ILE A 14 2.86 -3.45 7.62
N THR A 15 1.77 -4.20 7.69
CA THR A 15 0.54 -3.69 8.28
C THR A 15 0.75 -3.26 9.72
N LEU A 16 1.43 -4.08 10.50
CA LEU A 16 1.65 -3.76 11.91
C LEU A 16 2.51 -2.51 12.07
N LEU A 17 3.55 -2.39 11.25
CA LEU A 17 4.41 -1.22 11.33
C LEU A 17 3.65 0.04 10.97
N LEU A 18 2.86 -0.02 9.91
CA LEU A 18 2.11 1.17 9.49
C LEU A 18 1.10 1.59 10.53
N LYS A 19 0.42 0.63 11.16
CA LYS A 19 -0.53 0.97 12.21
C LYS A 19 0.18 1.62 13.39
N ARG A 20 1.37 1.13 13.73
CA ARG A 20 2.12 1.71 14.83
C ARG A 20 2.54 3.15 14.51
N GLU A 21 2.76 3.44 13.24
CA GLU A 21 3.18 4.77 12.81
C GLU A 21 2.00 5.73 12.60
N GLY A 22 0.80 5.30 12.89
CA GLY A 22 -0.36 6.17 12.82
C GLY A 22 -1.13 6.12 11.52
N TYR A 23 -0.83 5.17 10.64
CA TYR A 23 -1.57 5.03 9.40
C TYR A 23 -2.80 4.17 9.59
N THR A 24 -3.83 4.44 8.80
CA THR A 24 -5.00 3.59 8.71
C THR A 24 -4.76 2.59 7.59
N VAL A 25 -4.74 1.30 7.91
CA VAL A 25 -4.45 0.28 6.92
C VAL A 25 -5.75 -0.40 6.51
N VAL A 26 -5.99 -0.48 5.21
CA VAL A 26 -7.15 -1.15 4.66
C VAL A 26 -6.69 -2.23 3.69
N GLY A 27 -7.57 -3.20 3.40
CA GLY A 27 -7.26 -4.23 2.44
C GLY A 27 -7.55 -3.77 1.01
N LEU A 28 -7.06 -4.53 0.04
CA LEU A 28 -7.28 -4.18 -1.35
C LEU A 28 -8.73 -4.40 -1.77
N GLU A 29 -9.48 -5.19 -1.02
CA GLU A 29 -10.90 -5.41 -1.28
C GLU A 29 -11.75 -4.27 -0.71
N ASP A 30 -11.19 -3.40 0.10
CA ASP A 30 -11.90 -2.27 0.69
C ASP A 30 -11.91 -1.13 -0.33
N GLU A 31 -13.07 -0.55 -0.57
CA GLU A 31 -13.17 0.50 -1.57
C GLU A 31 -12.29 1.71 -1.28
N ARG A 32 -11.89 1.88 -0.02
CA ARG A 32 -11.03 2.99 0.35
C ARG A 32 -9.64 2.91 -0.28
N TRP A 33 -9.27 1.75 -0.82
CA TRP A 33 -7.96 1.63 -1.47
C TRP A 33 -7.81 2.61 -2.62
N LYS A 34 -8.91 2.97 -3.25
CA LYS A 34 -8.89 3.89 -4.38
C LYS A 34 -8.47 5.29 -3.98
N ASN A 35 -8.68 5.64 -2.71
CA ASN A 35 -8.34 6.96 -2.19
C ASN A 35 -7.15 6.91 -1.24
N ALA A 36 -6.49 5.79 -1.15
CA ALA A 36 -5.34 5.66 -0.25
C ALA A 36 -4.17 6.46 -0.78
N GLN A 37 -3.35 6.94 0.14
CA GLN A 37 -2.15 7.66 -0.29
C GLN A 37 -1.10 6.74 -0.89
N ALA A 38 -1.18 5.45 -0.60
CA ALA A 38 -0.27 4.46 -1.16
C ALA A 38 -0.93 3.10 -1.16
N VAL A 39 -0.53 2.27 -2.10
CA VAL A 39 -1.01 0.89 -2.19
C VAL A 39 0.22 -0.01 -2.18
N VAL A 40 0.27 -0.94 -1.24
CA VAL A 40 1.42 -1.81 -1.05
C VAL A 40 1.04 -3.23 -1.46
N VAL A 41 1.81 -3.80 -2.37
CA VAL A 41 1.58 -5.15 -2.88
C VAL A 41 2.88 -5.93 -2.85
N SER A 42 2.78 -7.25 -2.96
CA SER A 42 3.94 -8.11 -3.05
C SER A 42 3.93 -8.75 -4.43
N GLY A 43 4.72 -8.17 -5.32
CA GLY A 43 4.70 -8.59 -6.70
C GLY A 43 3.58 -7.89 -7.47
N MET A 44 3.85 -7.57 -8.71
CA MET A 44 2.90 -6.87 -9.57
C MET A 44 2.37 -7.86 -10.60
N ASP A 45 1.13 -8.29 -10.44
CA ASP A 45 0.54 -9.15 -11.45
C ASP A 45 -0.31 -8.33 -12.41
N SER A 46 -0.73 -8.97 -13.50
CA SER A 46 -1.43 -8.26 -14.55
C SER A 46 -2.81 -7.77 -14.09
N ASP A 47 -3.45 -8.53 -13.21
CA ASP A 47 -4.75 -8.10 -12.70
C ASP A 47 -4.62 -6.81 -11.90
N PHE A 48 -3.60 -6.72 -11.08
CA PHE A 48 -3.38 -5.53 -10.31
C PHE A 48 -3.03 -4.34 -11.21
N LEU A 49 -2.21 -4.57 -12.22
CA LEU A 49 -1.85 -3.51 -13.14
C LEU A 49 -3.07 -2.93 -13.84
N ASN A 50 -4.03 -3.78 -14.17
CA ASN A 50 -5.25 -3.30 -14.79
C ASN A 50 -6.05 -2.41 -13.85
N MET A 51 -5.93 -2.62 -12.56
CA MET A 51 -6.66 -1.83 -11.59
C MET A 51 -6.08 -0.42 -11.41
N GLN A 52 -4.90 -0.18 -11.92
CA GLN A 52 -4.27 1.13 -11.78
C GLN A 52 -4.94 2.21 -12.63
N ASP A 53 -5.62 1.79 -13.67
CA ASP A 53 -6.21 2.74 -14.58
C ASP A 53 -7.28 3.56 -13.88
N GLY A 54 -7.08 4.87 -13.86
CA GLY A 54 -8.05 5.79 -13.31
C GLY A 54 -8.13 5.80 -11.79
N THR A 55 -7.11 5.28 -11.11
CA THR A 55 -7.13 5.27 -9.65
C THR A 55 -5.87 5.95 -9.12
N THR A 56 -5.35 5.49 -7.99
CA THR A 56 -4.20 6.10 -7.34
C THR A 56 -2.91 5.73 -8.04
N ASP A 57 -2.85 6.00 -9.27
CA ASP A 57 -1.88 5.48 -10.21
C ASP A 57 -0.43 5.63 -9.80
N SER A 58 -0.10 6.63 -9.04
CA SER A 58 1.31 6.98 -8.83
C SER A 58 1.89 6.41 -7.54
N ASN A 59 1.09 5.75 -6.71
CA ASN A 59 1.54 5.42 -5.36
C ASN A 59 1.53 3.93 -5.07
N VAL A 60 1.79 3.12 -6.07
CA VAL A 60 1.87 1.68 -5.89
C VAL A 60 3.29 1.31 -5.51
N ILE A 61 3.45 0.58 -4.43
CA ILE A 61 4.74 0.16 -3.92
C ILE A 61 4.81 -1.36 -3.95
N ASP A 62 5.81 -1.88 -4.62
CA ASP A 62 6.07 -3.32 -4.64
C ASP A 62 6.95 -3.65 -3.46
N ALA A 63 6.42 -4.41 -2.51
CA ALA A 63 7.14 -4.75 -1.30
C ALA A 63 8.01 -5.99 -1.44
N ALA A 64 7.99 -6.64 -2.59
CA ALA A 64 8.79 -7.84 -2.78
C ALA A 64 10.27 -7.50 -2.61
N GLY A 65 10.95 -8.23 -1.73
CA GLY A 65 12.35 -8.00 -1.48
C GLY A 65 12.68 -6.79 -0.61
N LYS A 66 11.66 -6.14 -0.05
CA LYS A 66 11.87 -4.98 0.80
C LYS A 66 11.48 -5.29 2.24
N THR A 67 12.14 -4.62 3.16
CA THR A 67 11.76 -4.71 4.57
C THR A 67 10.57 -3.78 4.82
N PRO A 68 9.81 -4.04 5.91
CA PRO A 68 8.72 -3.13 6.26
C PRO A 68 9.18 -1.68 6.41
N GLU A 69 10.36 -1.48 6.98
CA GLU A 69 10.90 -0.13 7.15
C GLU A 69 11.16 0.56 5.82
N GLU A 70 11.64 -0.20 4.83
CA GLU A 70 11.86 0.37 3.51
C GLU A 70 10.55 0.81 2.87
N VAL A 71 9.50 0.01 3.05
CA VAL A 71 8.19 0.37 2.54
C VAL A 71 7.68 1.63 3.22
N LEU A 72 7.82 1.69 4.53
CA LEU A 72 7.41 2.88 5.28
C LEU A 72 8.16 4.11 4.81
N TYR A 73 9.44 3.98 4.58
CA TYR A 73 10.24 5.10 4.09
C TYR A 73 9.71 5.63 2.76
N GLN A 74 9.38 4.71 1.86
CA GLN A 74 8.84 5.13 0.57
C GLN A 74 7.51 5.85 0.72
N ILE A 75 6.68 5.39 1.63
CA ILE A 75 5.40 6.04 1.87
C ILE A 75 5.61 7.46 2.39
N LYS A 76 6.53 7.63 3.33
CA LYS A 76 6.79 8.94 3.92
C LYS A 76 7.45 9.91 2.95
N SER A 77 8.14 9.38 1.96
CA SER A 77 8.88 10.22 1.01
C SER A 77 7.99 10.84 -0.05
N ARG A 78 6.72 10.47 -0.09
CA ARG A 78 5.82 10.96 -1.14
C ARG A 78 5.01 12.14 -0.73
#